data_aadf4498ebf022ae11c1130af2e05008
#
_entry.id   aadf4498ebf022ae11c1130af2e05008
#
_cell.length_a   1.000
_cell.length_b   1.000
_cell.length_c   1.000
_cell.angle_alpha   90.00
_cell.angle_beta   90.00
_cell.angle_gamma   90.00
#
_symmetry.space_group_name_H-M   'P 1'
#
loop_
_entity.id
_entity.type
_entity.pdbx_description
1 polymer ?
#
loop_
_entity_poly.entity_id
_entity_poly.type
_entity_poly.pdbx_seq_one_letter_code
_entity_poly.pdbx_strand_id
1 'polypeptide(L)'
;MEEWKKNIKKKNPNGEILALLDKYGNDTKRALKENKKLEYLYALAPLRENLLEWYEFRKGGRLLQAGADFGALTGLYLRKTGSVTVLDESEESLEVVRRRY
;
A
#
# COMPACT_ATOMS: atom_id res chain seq x y z
N MET A 1 -5.90 7.66 26.61
CA MET A 1 -5.94 6.55 25.62
C MET A 1 -6.73 6.90 24.38
N GLU A 2 -7.93 7.44 24.53
CA GLU A 2 -8.75 7.82 23.38
C GLU A 2 -8.10 8.88 22.49
N GLU A 3 -7.39 9.83 23.08
CA GLU A 3 -6.77 10.92 22.34
C GLU A 3 -5.66 10.44 21.39
N TRP A 4 -4.82 9.49 21.81
CA TRP A 4 -3.76 9.01 20.94
C TRP A 4 -4.32 8.22 19.75
N LYS A 5 -5.43 7.50 19.92
CA LYS A 5 -6.11 6.82 18.81
C LYS A 5 -6.64 7.82 17.80
N LYS A 6 -7.21 8.93 18.27
CA LYS A 6 -7.69 10.00 17.39
C LYS A 6 -6.54 10.63 16.61
N ASN A 7 -5.40 10.86 17.27
CA ASN A 7 -4.23 11.44 16.62
C ASN A 7 -3.67 10.52 15.55
N ILE A 8 -3.63 9.22 15.80
CA ILE A 8 -3.20 8.24 14.80
C ILE A 8 -4.13 8.27 13.60
N LYS A 9 -5.44 8.29 13.81
CA LYS A 9 -6.42 8.36 12.71
C LYS A 9 -6.27 9.64 11.89
N LYS A 10 -6.00 10.77 12.53
CA LYS A 10 -5.79 12.05 11.85
C LYS A 10 -4.54 12.04 10.97
N LYS A 11 -3.53 11.26 11.34
CA LYS A 11 -2.28 11.15 10.59
C LYS A 11 -2.35 10.11 9.47
N ASN A 12 -3.41 9.32 9.45
CA ASN A 12 -3.58 8.28 8.45
C ASN A 12 -4.15 8.89 7.16
N PRO A 13 -3.44 8.80 6.03
CA PRO A 13 -3.87 9.44 4.78
C PRO A 13 -4.82 8.58 3.94
N ASN A 14 -5.57 7.65 4.54
CA ASN A 14 -6.40 6.70 3.79
C ASN A 14 -7.35 7.37 2.80
N GLY A 15 -8.12 8.35 3.25
CA GLY A 15 -9.05 9.08 2.38
C GLY A 15 -8.35 9.83 1.27
N GLU A 16 -7.17 10.36 1.55
CA GLU A 16 -6.37 11.09 0.57
C GLU A 16 -5.82 10.16 -0.50
N ILE A 17 -5.37 8.95 -0.12
CA ILE A 17 -4.88 7.97 -1.09
C ILE A 17 -5.99 7.52 -2.03
N LEU A 18 -7.16 7.23 -1.50
CA LEU A 18 -8.31 6.87 -2.33
C LEU A 18 -8.68 8.00 -3.31
N ALA A 19 -8.64 9.24 -2.85
CA ALA A 19 -8.90 10.40 -3.70
C ALA A 19 -7.88 10.51 -4.85
N LEU A 20 -6.62 10.22 -4.57
CA LEU A 20 -5.59 10.19 -5.61
C LEU A 20 -5.86 9.10 -6.63
N LEU A 21 -6.26 7.91 -6.19
CA LEU A 21 -6.58 6.83 -7.11
C LEU A 21 -7.81 7.15 -7.95
N ASP A 22 -8.80 7.84 -7.40
CA ASP A 22 -9.96 8.29 -8.15
C ASP A 22 -9.58 9.29 -9.24
N LYS A 23 -8.65 10.19 -8.94
CA LYS A 23 -8.23 11.24 -9.87
C LYS A 23 -7.27 10.73 -10.94
N TYR A 24 -6.30 9.91 -10.57
CA TYR A 24 -5.22 9.48 -11.46
C TYR A 24 -5.30 8.03 -11.91
N GLY A 25 -6.21 7.25 -11.35
CA GLY A 25 -6.28 5.82 -11.63
C GLY A 25 -5.00 5.12 -11.20
N ASN A 26 -4.44 4.31 -12.07
CA ASN A 26 -3.20 3.59 -11.79
C ASN A 26 -1.93 4.37 -12.19
N ASP A 27 -2.08 5.62 -12.60
CA ASP A 27 -0.92 6.46 -12.93
C ASP A 27 -0.33 7.07 -11.65
N THR A 28 0.29 6.22 -10.85
CA THR A 28 0.88 6.62 -9.57
C THR A 28 2.06 7.57 -9.74
N LYS A 29 2.78 7.45 -10.83
CA LYS A 29 3.91 8.36 -11.13
C LYS A 29 3.43 9.79 -11.27
N ARG A 30 2.34 10.00 -12.00
CA ARG A 30 1.76 11.32 -12.18
C ARG A 30 1.18 11.87 -10.87
N ALA A 31 0.49 10.99 -10.11
CA ALA A 31 -0.06 11.37 -8.81
C ALA A 31 1.03 11.88 -7.87
N LEU A 32 2.16 11.18 -7.80
CA LEU A 32 3.29 11.57 -6.94
C LEU A 32 4.00 12.83 -7.44
N LYS A 33 4.06 13.02 -8.74
CA LYS A 33 4.69 14.21 -9.32
C LYS A 33 3.90 15.47 -9.01
N GLU A 34 2.57 15.38 -9.06
CA GLU A 34 1.70 16.52 -8.82
C GLU A 34 1.34 16.74 -7.35
N ASN A 35 1.56 15.74 -6.50
CA ASN A 35 1.22 15.78 -5.07
C ASN A 35 2.42 15.30 -4.24
N LYS A 36 3.33 16.22 -3.93
CA LYS A 36 4.61 15.91 -3.29
C LYS A 36 4.49 15.84 -1.78
N LYS A 37 3.91 14.78 -1.26
CA LYS A 37 3.85 14.46 0.17
C LYS A 37 4.56 13.16 0.44
N LEU A 38 5.29 13.11 1.55
CA LEU A 38 6.06 11.92 1.93
C LEU A 38 5.16 10.70 2.14
N GLU A 39 3.99 10.91 2.73
CA GLU A 39 3.00 9.85 2.95
C GLU A 39 2.55 9.19 1.64
N TYR A 40 2.37 10.00 0.61
CA TYR A 40 1.99 9.48 -0.72
C TYR A 40 3.13 8.71 -1.36
N LEU A 41 4.35 9.19 -1.20
CA LEU A 41 5.53 8.51 -1.70
C LEU A 41 5.65 7.11 -1.08
N TYR A 42 5.52 7.01 0.23
CA TYR A 42 5.60 5.72 0.92
C TYR A 42 4.46 4.78 0.52
N ALA A 43 3.27 5.30 0.29
CA ALA A 43 2.11 4.48 -0.04
C ALA A 43 2.12 3.99 -1.49
N LEU A 44 2.53 4.83 -2.43
CA LEU A 44 2.31 4.57 -3.85
C LEU A 44 3.57 4.29 -4.65
N ALA A 45 4.73 4.77 -4.22
CA ALA A 45 5.97 4.54 -4.95
C ALA A 45 6.51 3.13 -4.69
N PRO A 46 7.19 2.52 -5.67
CA PRO A 46 7.77 1.18 -5.51
C PRO A 46 9.08 1.15 -4.73
N LEU A 47 9.47 2.24 -4.08
CA LEU A 47 10.73 2.34 -3.36
C LEU A 47 10.91 1.27 -2.29
N ARG A 48 9.84 0.95 -1.56
CA ARG A 48 9.90 -0.01 -0.47
C ARG A 48 10.13 -1.44 -0.95
N GLU A 49 9.81 -1.73 -2.19
CA GLU A 49 10.06 -3.04 -2.79
C GLU A 49 11.54 -3.37 -2.82
N ASN A 50 12.41 -2.37 -2.89
CA ASN A 50 13.86 -2.58 -2.89
C ASN A 50 14.38 -3.27 -1.63
N LEU A 51 13.65 -3.15 -0.53
CA LEU A 51 14.04 -3.79 0.73
C LEU A 51 13.97 -5.32 0.64
N LEU A 52 13.09 -5.86 -0.19
CA LEU A 52 12.84 -7.29 -0.28
C LEU A 52 13.04 -7.85 -1.69
N GLU A 53 13.44 -7.04 -2.64
CA GLU A 53 13.64 -7.49 -4.03
C GLU A 53 14.69 -8.61 -4.12
N TRP A 54 15.69 -8.58 -3.27
CA TRP A 54 16.76 -9.57 -3.22
C TRP A 54 16.34 -10.88 -2.56
N TYR A 55 15.24 -10.89 -1.79
CA TYR A 55 14.83 -12.07 -1.05
C TYR A 55 14.24 -13.11 -1.99
N GLU A 56 14.63 -14.36 -1.81
CA GLU A 56 14.11 -15.47 -2.59
C GLU A 56 12.83 -16.01 -1.96
N PHE A 57 11.69 -15.57 -2.50
CA PHE A 57 10.40 -16.10 -2.09
C PHE A 57 10.14 -17.44 -2.78
N ARG A 58 9.35 -18.29 -2.15
CA ARG A 58 8.94 -19.56 -2.73
C ARG A 58 7.96 -19.31 -3.86
N LYS A 59 8.36 -19.62 -5.10
CA LYS A 59 7.49 -19.52 -6.27
C LYS A 59 6.29 -20.44 -6.11
N GLY A 60 5.10 -19.93 -6.40
CA GLY A 60 3.86 -20.69 -6.24
C GLY A 60 3.43 -20.87 -4.79
N GLY A 61 4.18 -20.31 -3.84
CA GLY A 61 3.81 -20.34 -2.43
C GLY A 61 2.64 -19.43 -2.09
N ARG A 62 2.12 -19.59 -0.89
CA ARG A 62 1.08 -18.72 -0.33
C ARG A 62 1.71 -17.81 0.70
N LEU A 63 1.41 -16.51 0.62
CA LEU A 63 1.95 -15.50 1.52
C LEU A 63 0.81 -14.81 2.26
N LEU A 64 0.99 -14.65 3.57
CA LEU A 64 0.09 -13.85 4.39
C LEU A 64 0.78 -12.52 4.69
N GLN A 65 0.18 -11.44 4.22
CA GLN A 65 0.65 -10.08 4.50
C GLN A 65 -0.21 -9.49 5.62
N ALA A 66 0.38 -9.29 6.79
CA ALA A 66 -0.27 -8.62 7.91
C ALA A 66 0.06 -7.13 7.84
N GLY A 67 -0.96 -6.31 7.59
CA GLY A 67 -0.79 -4.88 7.33
C GLY A 67 -0.60 -4.61 5.84
N ALA A 68 -1.62 -4.03 5.22
CA ALA A 68 -1.62 -3.77 3.77
C ALA A 68 -0.73 -2.60 3.38
N ASP A 69 -0.66 -1.57 4.23
CA ASP A 69 0.12 -0.36 4.01
C ASP A 69 -0.11 0.23 2.61
N PHE A 70 -1.38 0.33 2.23
CA PHE A 70 -1.85 0.82 0.93
C PHE A 70 -1.29 0.03 -0.26
N GLY A 71 -0.81 -1.18 -0.03
CA GLY A 71 -0.27 -2.02 -1.08
C GLY A 71 1.17 -1.72 -1.47
N ALA A 72 1.92 -1.02 -0.61
CA ALA A 72 3.29 -0.63 -0.93
C ALA A 72 4.20 -1.80 -1.27
N LEU A 73 3.99 -2.97 -0.65
CA LEU A 73 4.76 -4.19 -0.93
C LEU A 73 3.94 -5.29 -1.60
N THR A 74 2.63 -5.11 -1.73
CA THR A 74 1.75 -6.15 -2.24
C THR A 74 2.10 -6.57 -3.66
N GLY A 75 2.45 -5.63 -4.51
CA GLY A 75 2.86 -5.91 -5.89
C GLY A 75 4.09 -6.80 -5.96
N LEU A 76 5.08 -6.55 -5.09
CA LEU A 76 6.27 -7.40 -5.00
C LEU A 76 5.89 -8.83 -4.63
N TYR A 77 5.07 -8.99 -3.59
CA TYR A 77 4.64 -10.31 -3.14
C TYR A 77 3.88 -11.06 -4.22
N LEU A 78 3.01 -10.37 -4.96
CA LEU A 78 2.26 -10.98 -6.05
C LEU A 78 3.17 -11.46 -7.18
N ARG A 79 4.23 -10.72 -7.48
CA ARG A 79 5.19 -11.12 -8.52
C ARG A 79 6.05 -12.29 -8.09
N LYS A 80 6.36 -12.40 -6.80
CA LYS A 80 7.33 -13.36 -6.29
C LYS A 80 6.72 -14.63 -5.70
N THR A 81 5.41 -14.63 -5.46
CA THR A 81 4.71 -15.80 -4.91
C THR A 81 3.53 -16.18 -5.79
N GLY A 82 2.84 -17.26 -5.45
CA GLY A 82 1.66 -17.69 -6.19
C GLY A 82 0.36 -17.09 -5.71
N SER A 83 0.30 -16.70 -4.45
CA SER A 83 -0.93 -16.19 -3.84
C SER A 83 -0.61 -15.33 -2.64
N VAL A 84 -1.31 -14.22 -2.49
CA VAL A 84 -1.14 -13.32 -1.36
C VAL A 84 -2.49 -13.08 -0.69
N THR A 85 -2.54 -13.30 0.63
CA THR A 85 -3.69 -12.94 1.46
C THR A 85 -3.30 -11.73 2.28
N VAL A 86 -4.09 -10.67 2.20
CA VAL A 86 -3.81 -9.41 2.90
C VAL A 86 -4.78 -9.23 4.05
N LEU A 87 -4.25 -9.00 5.25
CA LEU A 87 -5.03 -8.70 6.44
C LEU A 87 -4.71 -7.29 6.91
N ASP A 88 -5.75 -6.49 7.14
CA ASP A 88 -5.60 -5.14 7.67
C ASP A 88 -6.89 -4.75 8.41
N GLU A 89 -6.74 -4.00 9.48
CA GLU A 89 -7.87 -3.45 10.22
C GLU A 89 -8.54 -2.29 9.48
N SER A 90 -7.82 -1.66 8.57
CA SER A 90 -8.32 -0.51 7.80
C SER A 90 -9.01 -0.97 6.52
N GLU A 91 -10.31 -0.79 6.45
CA GLU A 91 -11.09 -1.05 5.24
C GLU A 91 -10.62 -0.17 4.08
N GLU A 92 -10.23 1.05 4.37
CA GLU A 92 -9.74 1.96 3.34
C GLU A 92 -8.42 1.50 2.75
N SER A 93 -7.50 0.99 3.58
CA SER A 93 -6.24 0.45 3.11
C SER A 93 -6.46 -0.77 2.22
N LEU A 94 -7.37 -1.66 2.62
CA LEU A 94 -7.74 -2.82 1.80
C LEU A 94 -8.39 -2.40 0.48
N GLU A 95 -9.20 -1.37 0.49
CA GLU A 95 -9.81 -0.85 -0.75
C GLU A 95 -8.75 -0.30 -1.69
N VAL A 96 -7.73 0.39 -1.17
CA VAL A 96 -6.60 0.85 -1.99
C VAL A 96 -5.89 -0.34 -2.64
N VAL A 97 -5.65 -1.41 -1.88
CA VAL A 97 -5.02 -2.62 -2.42
C VAL A 97 -5.88 -3.23 -3.54
N ARG A 98 -7.18 -3.33 -3.34
CA ARG A 98 -8.10 -3.87 -4.35
C ARG A 98 -8.06 -3.09 -5.64
N ARG A 99 -7.98 -1.76 -5.55
CA ARG A 99 -7.93 -0.89 -6.73
C ARG A 99 -6.58 -0.94 -7.44
N ARG A 100 -5.50 -1.19 -6.71
CA ARG A 100 -4.16 -1.24 -7.30
C ARG A 100 -3.86 -2.58 -7.95
N TYR A 101 -4.42 -3.63 -7.42
CA TYR A 101 -4.15 -5.01 -7.83
C TYR A 101 -5.44 -5.82 -7.93
#